data_a9e73fc32a7b754c11dfe6deff0b3c26
#
_entry.id   a9e73fc32a7b754c11dfe6deff0b3c26
#
_cell.length_a   1.000
_cell.length_b   1.000
_cell.length_c   1.000
_cell.angle_alpha   90.00
_cell.angle_beta   90.00
_cell.angle_gamma   90.00
#
_symmetry.space_group_name_H-M   'P 1'
#
loop_
_entity.id
_entity.type
_entity.pdbx_description
1 polymer ?
#
loop_
_entity_poly.entity_id
_entity_poly.type
_entity_poly.pdbx_seq_one_letter_code
_entity_poly.pdbx_strand_id
1 'polypeptide(L)'
;MIRWDYPPLRSLADIEAIESIPLEQRITRWDFAQNLLDGCRLQPQRAAIHATHLGDIDGPVQTWTFADLERHAIQIANLLRARGIGADDAVAIIGPTVPAMFALLMGSLLAARPFPINWMLDAPALHDLIVQSGAKAVVALGPTPGFEVWEHVQHAVESLQGRVPVLTVHDPFGPAHPNDLLGAASEHPGDRLMFERPTAQRNSVACYVHSGGTTGHPKIVKILHGGLVFRQWAASLGLAFTPHDVVLSDTPLFHIGGLLVRGLVSTADGHTTIIPSMHGARDKTYIANYWRYVERFGITQISGVPTTLSVLAKNPPTTENIASLRPFFATGSTAMAPSIQDRIEEITGARTLQSYGLTENTSHATLDLRDGEIRPGCSGVRVPYVQVRIVRMSDKGDIERDCAVNEVGMVVLRGPGIAGGYLNDDHNQGVFLPDGSLVTGDLGSLDGDGYIRISGRKKDLIIRGGHNIEPRLIEDALLQCPAVALAAAVGKPDAHAGELPVAYVQLHPGASITEQTLLEFAAAHIPERPAVPKDIVFLDRLPLTAVGKPQKHLLQIDAAERVFRQVLQPLTSAWALKVETSGGGLLLTVSVKGGGPQAHRQVDSLLSAFAVRYKVDVS
;
A
#
# COMPACT_ATOMS: atom_id res chain seq x y z
N MET A 1 15.13 -25.30 1.20
CA MET A 1 15.03 -25.63 -0.23
C MET A 1 13.58 -25.48 -0.61
N ILE A 2 13.24 -24.47 -1.41
CA ILE A 2 11.87 -24.24 -1.89
C ILE A 2 11.57 -25.40 -2.84
N ARG A 3 10.60 -26.24 -2.48
CA ARG A 3 10.07 -27.25 -3.41
C ARG A 3 8.97 -26.57 -4.21
N TRP A 4 9.12 -26.54 -5.51
CA TRP A 4 8.15 -25.98 -6.46
C TRP A 4 6.91 -26.86 -6.67
N ASP A 5 6.75 -27.90 -5.86
CA ASP A 5 5.59 -28.78 -5.82
C ASP A 5 4.66 -28.32 -4.71
N TYR A 6 3.68 -27.51 -5.08
CA TYR A 6 2.74 -26.91 -4.15
C TYR A 6 1.49 -27.78 -4.02
N PRO A 7 1.06 -28.09 -2.79
CA PRO A 7 -0.20 -28.81 -2.59
C PRO A 7 -1.37 -27.96 -3.10
N PRO A 8 -2.49 -28.60 -3.47
CA PRO A 8 -3.71 -27.86 -3.81
C PRO A 8 -4.21 -27.06 -2.61
N LEU A 9 -4.82 -25.90 -2.89
CA LEU A 9 -5.44 -25.02 -1.91
C LEU A 9 -6.91 -24.84 -2.27
N ARG A 10 -7.80 -25.73 -1.76
CA ARG A 10 -9.23 -25.77 -2.07
C ARG A 10 -10.11 -25.37 -0.91
N SER A 11 -9.63 -25.50 0.33
CA SER A 11 -10.41 -25.32 1.54
C SER A 11 -9.52 -25.02 2.76
N LEU A 12 -10.13 -24.67 3.89
CA LEU A 12 -9.43 -24.58 5.18
C LEU A 12 -8.77 -25.90 5.58
N ALA A 13 -9.37 -27.05 5.22
CA ALA A 13 -8.78 -28.36 5.51
C ALA A 13 -7.43 -28.57 4.82
N ASP A 14 -7.24 -28.07 3.59
CA ASP A 14 -5.92 -28.08 2.92
C ASP A 14 -4.92 -27.19 3.68
N ILE A 15 -5.35 -26.05 4.22
CA ILE A 15 -4.52 -25.17 5.07
C ILE A 15 -4.13 -25.88 6.36
N GLU A 16 -5.07 -26.52 7.04
CA GLU A 16 -4.84 -27.29 8.28
C GLU A 16 -3.90 -28.49 8.02
N ALA A 17 -4.03 -29.14 6.88
CA ALA A 17 -3.11 -30.19 6.48
C ALA A 17 -1.66 -29.65 6.27
N ILE A 18 -1.50 -28.45 5.75
CA ILE A 18 -0.21 -27.76 5.68
C ILE A 18 0.33 -27.49 7.08
N GLU A 19 -0.52 -27.01 7.99
CA GLU A 19 -0.17 -26.66 9.37
C GLU A 19 0.10 -27.86 10.28
N SER A 20 -0.27 -29.08 9.86
CA SER A 20 0.08 -30.31 10.57
C SER A 20 1.60 -30.50 10.72
N ILE A 21 2.39 -29.86 9.83
CA ILE A 21 3.85 -29.77 9.95
C ILE A 21 4.19 -28.42 10.59
N PRO A 22 4.90 -28.37 11.72
CA PRO A 22 5.32 -27.12 12.35
C PRO A 22 6.07 -26.19 11.38
N LEU A 23 5.82 -24.87 11.48
CA LEU A 23 6.40 -23.87 10.59
C LEU A 23 7.94 -23.92 10.59
N GLU A 24 8.56 -24.18 11.72
CA GLU A 24 10.02 -24.28 11.89
C GLU A 24 10.64 -25.46 11.13
N GLN A 25 9.85 -26.48 10.80
CA GLN A 25 10.28 -27.58 9.92
C GLN A 25 10.14 -27.21 8.43
N ARG A 26 9.27 -26.27 8.11
CA ARG A 26 9.10 -25.74 6.73
C ARG A 26 10.07 -24.62 6.43
N ILE A 27 10.30 -23.72 7.38
CA ILE A 27 11.20 -22.58 7.29
C ILE A 27 12.33 -22.80 8.31
N THR A 28 13.45 -23.29 7.81
CA THR A 28 14.63 -23.61 8.63
C THR A 28 15.62 -22.45 8.77
N ARG A 29 15.46 -21.40 7.97
CA ARG A 29 16.30 -20.21 7.99
C ARG A 29 15.45 -18.95 7.89
N TRP A 30 15.70 -18.01 8.80
CA TRP A 30 14.95 -16.77 8.96
C TRP A 30 15.71 -15.52 8.46
N ASP A 31 16.71 -15.70 7.61
CA ASP A 31 17.54 -14.65 7.04
C ASP A 31 17.10 -14.35 5.60
N PHE A 32 16.29 -13.31 5.44
CA PHE A 32 15.74 -12.95 4.12
C PHE A 32 16.81 -12.45 3.15
N ALA A 33 17.83 -11.72 3.64
CA ALA A 33 18.92 -11.27 2.78
C ALA A 33 19.72 -12.46 2.19
N GLN A 34 19.88 -13.54 2.96
CA GLN A 34 20.48 -14.76 2.43
C GLN A 34 19.58 -15.46 1.43
N ASN A 35 18.25 -15.45 1.63
CA ASN A 35 17.33 -16.02 0.64
C ASN A 35 17.43 -15.29 -0.71
N LEU A 36 17.64 -13.97 -0.71
CA LEU A 36 17.85 -13.19 -1.93
C LEU A 36 19.12 -13.62 -2.68
N LEU A 37 20.25 -13.79 -1.96
CA LEU A 37 21.49 -14.28 -2.55
C LEU A 37 21.33 -15.70 -3.11
N ASP A 38 20.65 -16.58 -2.36
CA ASP A 38 20.40 -17.95 -2.83
C ASP A 38 19.51 -17.98 -4.07
N GLY A 39 18.51 -17.10 -4.15
CA GLY A 39 17.66 -16.93 -5.33
C GLY A 39 18.46 -16.50 -6.56
N CYS A 40 19.40 -15.55 -6.40
CA CYS A 40 20.30 -15.15 -7.49
C CYS A 40 21.17 -16.32 -7.99
N ARG A 41 21.54 -17.25 -7.11
CA ARG A 41 22.40 -18.39 -7.42
C ARG A 41 21.68 -19.58 -8.04
N LEU A 42 20.34 -19.58 -8.11
CA LEU A 42 19.58 -20.65 -8.76
C LEU A 42 19.88 -20.74 -10.26
N GLN A 43 19.85 -19.59 -10.94
CA GLN A 43 20.11 -19.47 -12.38
C GLN A 43 20.89 -18.17 -12.67
N PRO A 44 22.20 -18.08 -12.32
CA PRO A 44 22.94 -16.81 -12.32
C PRO A 44 22.94 -16.06 -13.64
N GLN A 45 22.95 -16.78 -14.77
CA GLN A 45 23.01 -16.21 -16.11
C GLN A 45 21.65 -15.85 -16.71
N ARG A 46 20.55 -16.24 -16.03
CA ARG A 46 19.21 -15.86 -16.46
C ARG A 46 18.98 -14.37 -16.17
N ALA A 47 18.14 -13.73 -16.99
CA ALA A 47 17.69 -12.37 -16.74
C ALA A 47 16.90 -12.31 -15.42
N ALA A 48 17.39 -11.52 -14.47
CA ALA A 48 16.70 -11.17 -13.24
C ALA A 48 15.73 -10.02 -13.46
N ILE A 49 16.18 -9.01 -14.22
CA ILE A 49 15.42 -7.77 -14.45
C ILE A 49 15.53 -7.36 -15.92
N HIS A 50 14.39 -7.04 -16.51
CA HIS A 50 14.30 -6.24 -17.72
C HIS A 50 13.63 -4.91 -17.39
N ALA A 51 14.23 -3.80 -17.79
CA ALA A 51 13.67 -2.46 -17.64
C ALA A 51 13.51 -1.80 -19.00
N THR A 52 12.37 -1.13 -19.22
CA THR A 52 12.12 -0.31 -20.40
C THR A 52 12.04 1.17 -20.03
N HIS A 53 12.25 2.05 -21.00
CA HIS A 53 12.24 3.48 -20.77
C HIS A 53 10.81 4.03 -20.86
N LEU A 54 10.27 4.55 -19.73
CA LEU A 54 9.00 5.27 -19.64
C LEU A 54 7.83 4.61 -20.42
N GLY A 55 7.68 3.30 -20.28
CA GLY A 55 6.59 2.55 -20.92
C GLY A 55 6.73 2.33 -22.43
N ASP A 56 7.86 2.72 -23.02
CA ASP A 56 8.14 2.49 -24.45
C ASP A 56 8.48 1.01 -24.68
N ILE A 57 7.48 0.27 -25.17
CA ILE A 57 7.62 -1.16 -25.44
C ILE A 57 8.52 -1.44 -26.64
N ASP A 58 8.68 -0.51 -27.58
CA ASP A 58 9.49 -0.67 -28.79
C ASP A 58 10.93 -0.16 -28.59
N GLY A 59 11.16 0.57 -27.51
CA GLY A 59 12.45 1.17 -27.16
C GLY A 59 13.48 0.20 -26.61
N PRO A 60 14.62 0.75 -26.13
CA PRO A 60 15.70 -0.05 -25.56
C PRO A 60 15.26 -0.76 -24.27
N VAL A 61 15.89 -1.92 -24.02
CA VAL A 61 15.70 -2.70 -22.81
C VAL A 61 17.03 -2.85 -22.08
N GLN A 62 17.09 -2.39 -20.84
CA GLN A 62 18.20 -2.72 -19.97
C GLN A 62 17.95 -4.08 -19.33
N THR A 63 18.90 -4.99 -19.40
CA THR A 63 18.81 -6.32 -18.82
C THR A 63 19.92 -6.52 -17.80
N TRP A 64 19.55 -6.98 -16.59
CA TRP A 64 20.48 -7.49 -15.60
C TRP A 64 20.23 -8.97 -15.38
N THR A 65 21.31 -9.75 -15.35
CA THR A 65 21.26 -11.16 -14.93
C THR A 65 21.18 -11.25 -13.40
N PHE A 66 20.85 -12.41 -12.87
CA PHE A 66 20.92 -12.66 -11.44
C PHE A 66 22.34 -12.51 -10.89
N ALA A 67 23.36 -12.86 -11.67
CA ALA A 67 24.75 -12.63 -11.32
C ALA A 67 25.10 -11.14 -11.24
N ASP A 68 24.57 -10.31 -12.16
CA ASP A 68 24.74 -8.87 -12.09
C ASP A 68 24.08 -8.29 -10.85
N LEU A 69 22.85 -8.71 -10.56
CA LEU A 69 22.11 -8.25 -9.40
C LEU A 69 22.82 -8.60 -8.07
N GLU A 70 23.30 -9.85 -7.92
CA GLU A 70 24.09 -10.29 -6.77
C GLU A 70 25.37 -9.47 -6.64
N ARG A 71 26.13 -9.30 -7.73
CA ARG A 71 27.37 -8.54 -7.76
C ARG A 71 27.15 -7.10 -7.28
N HIS A 72 26.19 -6.39 -7.84
CA HIS A 72 25.89 -5.02 -7.44
C HIS A 72 25.40 -4.93 -6.00
N ALA A 73 24.58 -5.88 -5.53
CA ALA A 73 24.12 -5.91 -4.15
C ALA A 73 25.30 -6.07 -3.17
N ILE A 74 26.25 -6.97 -3.44
CA ILE A 74 27.45 -7.17 -2.62
C ILE A 74 28.35 -5.93 -2.65
N GLN A 75 28.56 -5.31 -3.82
CA GLN A 75 29.32 -4.06 -3.94
C GLN A 75 28.71 -2.93 -3.11
N ILE A 76 27.40 -2.75 -3.18
CA ILE A 76 26.66 -1.75 -2.37
C ILE A 76 26.79 -2.06 -0.88
N ALA A 77 26.65 -3.32 -0.46
CA ALA A 77 26.82 -3.70 0.93
C ALA A 77 28.23 -3.35 1.46
N ASN A 78 29.26 -3.64 0.67
CA ASN A 78 30.65 -3.30 1.00
C ASN A 78 30.86 -1.79 1.06
N LEU A 79 30.31 -1.02 0.12
CA LEU A 79 30.34 0.45 0.13
C LEU A 79 29.71 1.03 1.41
N LEU A 80 28.51 0.55 1.77
CA LEU A 80 27.81 1.03 2.97
C LEU A 80 28.64 0.78 4.23
N ARG A 81 29.22 -0.42 4.37
CA ARG A 81 30.10 -0.74 5.49
C ARG A 81 31.40 0.07 5.50
N ALA A 82 32.02 0.29 4.35
CA ALA A 82 33.20 1.15 4.22
C ALA A 82 32.93 2.60 4.64
N ARG A 83 31.67 3.06 4.50
CA ARG A 83 31.20 4.36 4.99
C ARG A 83 30.76 4.37 6.43
N GLY A 84 30.97 3.29 7.17
CA GLY A 84 30.64 3.18 8.59
C GLY A 84 29.14 2.93 8.89
N ILE A 85 28.36 2.57 7.88
CA ILE A 85 26.93 2.26 8.04
C ILE A 85 26.81 0.80 8.47
N GLY A 86 26.24 0.57 9.66
CA GLY A 86 26.16 -0.72 10.33
C GLY A 86 24.81 -1.40 10.22
N ALA A 87 24.72 -2.62 10.75
CA ALA A 87 23.52 -3.48 10.65
C ALA A 87 22.26 -2.86 11.27
N ASP A 88 22.41 -1.96 12.24
CA ASP A 88 21.30 -1.30 12.92
C ASP A 88 20.95 0.07 12.33
N ASP A 89 21.77 0.57 11.41
CA ASP A 89 21.57 1.87 10.80
C ASP A 89 20.56 1.80 9.65
N ALA A 90 19.76 2.86 9.51
CA ALA A 90 18.84 2.99 8.39
C ALA A 90 19.50 3.63 7.18
N VAL A 91 19.12 3.18 5.98
CA VAL A 91 19.40 3.80 4.68
C VAL A 91 18.08 4.24 4.06
N ALA A 92 17.84 5.54 4.00
CA ALA A 92 16.65 6.11 3.35
C ALA A 92 16.80 5.98 1.82
N ILE A 93 15.81 5.38 1.18
CA ILE A 93 15.79 5.10 -0.26
C ILE A 93 14.60 5.83 -0.90
N ILE A 94 14.88 6.81 -1.77
CA ILE A 94 13.86 7.74 -2.27
C ILE A 94 13.92 7.79 -3.80
N GLY A 95 13.03 7.09 -4.45
CA GLY A 95 12.97 7.09 -5.92
C GLY A 95 12.01 6.07 -6.50
N PRO A 96 11.76 6.17 -7.79
CA PRO A 96 10.95 5.21 -8.54
C PRO A 96 11.67 3.88 -8.70
N THR A 97 10.94 2.89 -9.21
CA THR A 97 11.50 1.55 -9.45
C THR A 97 12.43 1.57 -10.66
N VAL A 98 13.71 1.30 -10.42
CA VAL A 98 14.74 1.07 -11.43
C VAL A 98 15.60 -0.13 -11.02
N PRO A 99 16.36 -0.79 -11.92
CA PRO A 99 17.17 -1.98 -11.57
C PRO A 99 18.11 -1.76 -10.38
N ALA A 100 18.74 -0.59 -10.29
CA ALA A 100 19.64 -0.21 -9.20
C ALA A 100 18.94 -0.22 -7.82
N MET A 101 17.61 0.02 -7.75
CA MET A 101 16.87 -0.03 -6.49
C MET A 101 16.78 -1.45 -5.93
N PHE A 102 16.70 -2.49 -6.77
CA PHE A 102 16.74 -3.88 -6.31
C PHE A 102 18.10 -4.23 -5.70
N ALA A 103 19.19 -3.87 -6.36
CA ALA A 103 20.53 -4.08 -5.83
C ALA A 103 20.76 -3.27 -4.53
N LEU A 104 20.24 -2.04 -4.46
CA LEU A 104 20.31 -1.19 -3.26
C LEU A 104 19.54 -1.78 -2.09
N LEU A 105 18.32 -2.26 -2.32
CA LEU A 105 17.51 -2.92 -1.28
C LEU A 105 18.22 -4.19 -0.76
N MET A 106 18.74 -5.02 -1.66
CA MET A 106 19.48 -6.23 -1.31
C MET A 106 20.79 -5.90 -0.56
N GLY A 107 21.59 -4.98 -1.10
CA GLY A 107 22.85 -4.54 -0.49
C GLY A 107 22.63 -3.91 0.90
N SER A 108 21.56 -3.13 1.04
CA SER A 108 21.18 -2.57 2.34
C SER A 108 20.72 -3.67 3.31
N LEU A 109 19.94 -4.67 2.89
CA LEU A 109 19.57 -5.80 3.74
C LEU A 109 20.78 -6.64 4.19
N LEU A 110 21.86 -6.64 3.42
CA LEU A 110 23.11 -7.31 3.78
C LEU A 110 23.95 -6.51 4.80
N ALA A 111 23.89 -5.18 4.77
CA ALA A 111 24.79 -4.32 5.55
C ALA A 111 24.08 -3.47 6.61
N ALA A 112 22.81 -3.15 6.44
CA ALA A 112 22.07 -2.13 7.17
C ALA A 112 20.55 -2.44 7.14
N ARG A 113 19.70 -1.44 7.41
CA ARG A 113 18.24 -1.51 7.28
C ARG A 113 17.76 -0.58 6.16
N PRO A 114 17.33 -1.09 4.99
CA PRO A 114 16.72 -0.25 3.97
C PRO A 114 15.41 0.36 4.46
N PHE A 115 15.19 1.61 4.11
CA PHE A 115 13.94 2.32 4.35
C PHE A 115 13.45 2.98 3.05
N PRO A 116 12.72 2.26 2.20
CA PRO A 116 12.11 2.85 1.01
C PRO A 116 11.01 3.82 1.42
N ILE A 117 11.16 5.07 1.00
CA ILE A 117 10.26 6.19 1.29
C ILE A 117 9.51 6.58 0.02
N ASN A 118 8.25 6.95 0.17
CA ASN A 118 7.44 7.47 -0.92
C ASN A 118 8.07 8.74 -1.52
N TRP A 119 8.62 8.60 -2.71
CA TRP A 119 9.32 9.65 -3.44
C TRP A 119 8.41 10.78 -3.96
N MET A 120 7.09 10.63 -3.82
CA MET A 120 6.11 11.65 -4.20
C MET A 120 5.71 12.56 -3.03
N LEU A 121 6.32 12.37 -1.86
CA LEU A 121 6.14 13.27 -0.71
C LEU A 121 6.90 14.58 -0.96
N ASP A 122 6.39 15.64 -0.34
CA ASP A 122 7.08 16.93 -0.31
C ASP A 122 8.34 16.91 0.59
N ALA A 123 9.15 17.93 0.48
CA ALA A 123 10.41 18.02 1.23
C ALA A 123 10.22 17.97 2.76
N PRO A 124 9.23 18.64 3.39
CA PRO A 124 8.97 18.52 4.81
C PRO A 124 8.67 17.09 5.26
N ALA A 125 7.80 16.37 4.56
CA ALA A 125 7.44 14.99 4.89
C ALA A 125 8.63 14.02 4.69
N LEU A 126 9.43 14.22 3.65
CA LEU A 126 10.68 13.48 3.45
C LEU A 126 11.67 13.74 4.59
N HIS A 127 11.85 15.01 4.97
CA HIS A 127 12.71 15.40 6.10
C HIS A 127 12.31 14.68 7.39
N ASP A 128 11.03 14.72 7.73
CA ASP A 128 10.51 14.11 8.95
C ASP A 128 10.78 12.60 8.98
N LEU A 129 10.56 11.89 7.87
CA LEU A 129 10.83 10.44 7.79
C LEU A 129 12.32 10.11 7.87
N ILE A 130 13.18 10.91 7.22
CA ILE A 130 14.65 10.74 7.30
C ILE A 130 15.12 10.92 8.74
N VAL A 131 14.67 11.98 9.42
CA VAL A 131 15.05 12.28 10.81
C VAL A 131 14.50 11.22 11.77
N GLN A 132 13.21 10.89 11.67
CA GLN A 132 12.58 9.89 12.55
C GLN A 132 13.23 8.51 12.43
N SER A 133 13.62 8.10 11.23
CA SER A 133 14.29 6.81 11.00
C SER A 133 15.74 6.77 11.50
N GLY A 134 16.33 7.92 11.80
CA GLY A 134 17.75 8.04 12.12
C GLY A 134 18.67 7.61 10.98
N ALA A 135 18.22 7.79 9.72
CA ALA A 135 18.96 7.36 8.54
C ALA A 135 20.39 7.91 8.52
N LYS A 136 21.36 7.04 8.25
CA LYS A 136 22.79 7.37 8.16
C LYS A 136 23.23 7.68 6.73
N ALA A 137 22.43 7.33 5.75
CA ALA A 137 22.60 7.72 4.36
C ALA A 137 21.23 7.91 3.69
N VAL A 138 21.19 8.75 2.69
CA VAL A 138 20.08 8.88 1.74
C VAL A 138 20.59 8.42 0.37
N VAL A 139 19.82 7.58 -0.30
CA VAL A 139 20.04 7.24 -1.70
C VAL A 139 18.78 7.62 -2.46
N ALA A 140 18.90 8.51 -3.43
CA ALA A 140 17.76 9.06 -4.13
C ALA A 140 17.94 9.02 -5.65
N LEU A 141 16.81 9.12 -6.39
CA LEU A 141 16.90 9.41 -7.82
C LEU A 141 17.57 10.77 -7.99
N GLY A 142 18.66 10.80 -8.76
CA GLY A 142 19.34 12.04 -9.15
C GLY A 142 18.49 12.90 -10.10
N PRO A 143 19.00 14.06 -10.53
CA PRO A 143 18.30 14.94 -11.46
C PRO A 143 17.81 14.16 -12.69
N THR A 144 16.50 14.09 -12.87
CA THR A 144 15.88 13.31 -13.95
C THR A 144 14.68 14.09 -14.51
N PRO A 145 14.63 14.36 -15.83
CA PRO A 145 13.52 15.09 -16.43
C PRO A 145 12.17 14.46 -16.11
N GLY A 146 11.19 15.26 -15.66
CA GLY A 146 9.85 14.80 -15.31
C GLY A 146 9.71 14.23 -13.88
N PHE A 147 10.76 14.29 -13.05
CA PHE A 147 10.74 13.89 -11.64
C PHE A 147 11.29 15.01 -10.75
N GLU A 148 10.54 15.41 -9.74
CA GLU A 148 10.93 16.44 -8.74
C GLU A 148 11.59 15.83 -7.50
N VAL A 149 11.97 14.54 -7.57
CA VAL A 149 12.50 13.77 -6.42
C VAL A 149 13.78 14.40 -5.91
N TRP A 150 14.68 14.79 -6.82
CA TRP A 150 16.00 15.34 -6.46
C TRP A 150 15.86 16.67 -5.72
N GLU A 151 15.04 17.57 -6.23
CA GLU A 151 14.78 18.88 -5.64
C GLU A 151 14.17 18.74 -4.23
N HIS A 152 13.19 17.85 -4.09
CA HIS A 152 12.58 17.57 -2.78
C HIS A 152 13.57 16.98 -1.80
N VAL A 153 14.42 16.06 -2.24
CA VAL A 153 15.46 15.45 -1.39
C VAL A 153 16.51 16.48 -0.98
N GLN A 154 16.99 17.32 -1.90
CA GLN A 154 17.94 18.38 -1.57
C GLN A 154 17.40 19.30 -0.47
N HIS A 155 16.18 19.79 -0.60
CA HIS A 155 15.53 20.61 0.41
C HIS A 155 15.32 19.85 1.73
N ALA A 156 14.93 18.56 1.67
CA ALA A 156 14.71 17.73 2.86
C ALA A 156 16.00 17.52 3.68
N VAL A 157 17.16 17.43 3.03
CA VAL A 157 18.45 17.19 3.71
C VAL A 157 19.24 18.46 4.02
N GLU A 158 18.82 19.62 3.52
CA GLU A 158 19.54 20.90 3.68
C GLU A 158 19.76 21.24 5.16
N SER A 159 18.74 21.07 6.01
CA SER A 159 18.83 21.33 7.45
C SER A 159 19.72 20.33 8.19
N LEU A 160 20.06 19.20 7.59
CA LEU A 160 20.95 18.18 8.15
C LEU A 160 22.43 18.55 8.00
N GLN A 161 22.75 19.66 7.32
CA GLN A 161 24.08 20.27 7.22
C GLN A 161 25.18 19.26 6.82
N GLY A 162 24.93 18.38 5.86
CA GLY A 162 25.88 17.38 5.40
C GLY A 162 26.19 16.22 6.34
N ARG A 163 25.45 16.11 7.46
CA ARG A 163 25.63 14.99 8.42
C ARG A 163 25.20 13.64 7.84
N VAL A 164 24.33 13.66 6.84
CA VAL A 164 23.84 12.46 6.15
C VAL A 164 24.32 12.51 4.70
N PRO A 165 25.20 11.60 4.26
CA PRO A 165 25.66 11.56 2.88
C PRO A 165 24.50 11.21 1.94
N VAL A 166 24.48 11.87 0.78
CA VAL A 166 23.50 11.61 -0.27
C VAL A 166 24.20 10.99 -1.46
N LEU A 167 23.72 9.81 -1.87
CA LEU A 167 24.09 9.12 -3.09
C LEU A 167 22.93 9.14 -4.07
N THR A 168 23.21 8.98 -5.36
CA THR A 168 22.17 8.97 -6.38
C THR A 168 22.09 7.62 -7.08
N VAL A 169 20.89 7.26 -7.49
CA VAL A 169 20.64 6.35 -8.61
C VAL A 169 20.17 7.19 -9.79
N HIS A 170 20.35 6.70 -10.99
CA HIS A 170 19.94 7.42 -12.20
C HIS A 170 18.95 6.60 -13.04
N ASP A 171 18.27 7.27 -13.95
CA ASP A 171 17.50 6.63 -15.01
C ASP A 171 18.42 5.67 -15.79
N PRO A 172 18.05 4.38 -15.93
CA PRO A 172 18.86 3.40 -16.67
C PRO A 172 19.22 3.84 -18.11
N PHE A 173 18.46 4.75 -18.68
CA PHE A 173 18.63 5.27 -20.05
C PHE A 173 19.14 6.70 -20.08
N GLY A 174 19.40 7.29 -18.91
CA GLY A 174 19.93 8.63 -18.75
C GLY A 174 21.42 8.66 -18.36
N PRO A 175 22.00 9.85 -18.26
CA PRO A 175 23.38 10.01 -17.80
C PRO A 175 23.51 9.71 -16.31
N ALA A 176 24.63 9.11 -15.91
CA ALA A 176 24.96 8.95 -14.49
C ALA A 176 25.28 10.31 -13.85
N HIS A 177 24.92 10.46 -12.58
CA HIS A 177 25.24 11.62 -11.77
C HIS A 177 26.64 11.46 -11.11
N PRO A 178 27.37 12.55 -10.80
CA PRO A 178 28.69 12.46 -10.14
C PRO A 178 28.72 11.67 -8.82
N ASN A 179 27.60 11.64 -8.06
CA ASN A 179 27.46 10.88 -6.82
C ASN A 179 26.73 9.53 -7.04
N ASP A 180 26.90 8.94 -8.22
CA ASP A 180 26.22 7.69 -8.58
C ASP A 180 26.60 6.54 -7.65
N LEU A 181 25.57 5.86 -7.13
CA LEU A 181 25.71 4.75 -6.21
C LEU A 181 26.48 3.58 -6.83
N LEU A 182 26.14 3.19 -8.07
CA LEU A 182 26.77 2.05 -8.74
C LEU A 182 28.21 2.34 -9.11
N GLY A 183 28.52 3.57 -9.52
CA GLY A 183 29.88 4.04 -9.74
C GLY A 183 30.73 3.93 -8.49
N ALA A 184 30.26 4.49 -7.38
CA ALA A 184 30.95 4.39 -6.09
C ALA A 184 31.06 2.94 -5.59
N ALA A 185 30.03 2.12 -5.78
CA ALA A 185 30.04 0.74 -5.35
C ALA A 185 30.98 -0.15 -6.18
N SER A 186 31.23 0.20 -7.45
CA SER A 186 32.11 -0.56 -8.35
C SER A 186 33.57 -0.62 -7.89
N GLU A 187 33.98 0.29 -7.00
CA GLU A 187 35.32 0.28 -6.37
C GLU A 187 35.49 -0.83 -5.32
N HIS A 188 34.40 -1.51 -4.96
CA HIS A 188 34.39 -2.57 -3.95
C HIS A 188 34.20 -3.97 -4.58
N PRO A 189 34.73 -5.03 -3.93
CA PRO A 189 34.48 -6.41 -4.38
C PRO A 189 33.00 -6.74 -4.51
N GLY A 190 32.61 -7.42 -5.60
CA GLY A 190 31.26 -7.85 -5.86
C GLY A 190 31.04 -9.37 -5.77
N ASP A 191 32.10 -10.12 -5.42
CA ASP A 191 32.11 -11.57 -5.29
C ASP A 191 31.97 -12.04 -3.82
N ARG A 192 32.26 -11.17 -2.85
CA ARG A 192 32.21 -11.46 -1.42
C ARG A 192 31.97 -10.21 -0.58
N LEU A 193 31.38 -10.41 0.60
CA LEU A 193 31.31 -9.37 1.62
C LEU A 193 32.68 -9.18 2.27
N MET A 194 33.09 -7.92 2.48
CA MET A 194 34.33 -7.53 3.13
C MET A 194 34.19 -7.40 4.67
N PHE A 195 33.10 -7.87 5.22
CA PHE A 195 32.77 -7.83 6.64
C PHE A 195 32.06 -9.10 7.07
N GLU A 196 32.18 -9.43 8.35
CA GLU A 196 31.39 -10.52 8.94
C GLU A 196 29.93 -10.06 9.09
N ARG A 197 29.03 -10.90 8.61
CA ARG A 197 27.60 -10.71 8.72
C ARG A 197 27.00 -11.83 9.57
N PRO A 198 26.50 -11.53 10.78
CA PRO A 198 25.78 -12.53 11.55
C PRO A 198 24.49 -12.95 10.82
N THR A 199 24.14 -14.23 10.92
CA THR A 199 22.85 -14.72 10.40
C THR A 199 21.71 -14.05 11.14
N ALA A 200 20.81 -13.43 10.38
CA ALA A 200 19.66 -12.75 10.96
C ALA A 200 18.71 -13.74 11.63
N GLN A 201 18.16 -13.34 12.76
CA GLN A 201 17.18 -14.10 13.52
C GLN A 201 15.76 -13.71 13.11
N ARG A 202 14.79 -14.58 13.42
CA ARG A 202 13.38 -14.35 13.11
C ARG A 202 12.88 -12.97 13.54
N ASN A 203 13.25 -12.53 14.73
CA ASN A 203 12.81 -11.27 15.34
C ASN A 203 13.74 -10.08 15.06
N SER A 204 14.81 -10.26 14.27
CA SER A 204 15.67 -9.14 13.86
C SER A 204 14.92 -8.22 12.90
N VAL A 205 15.06 -6.90 13.11
CA VAL A 205 14.50 -5.90 12.19
C VAL A 205 15.29 -5.94 10.89
N ALA A 206 14.59 -6.22 9.79
CA ALA A 206 15.15 -6.30 8.45
C ALA A 206 15.15 -4.95 7.73
N CYS A 207 14.03 -4.27 7.77
CA CYS A 207 13.84 -3.00 7.07
C CYS A 207 12.76 -2.15 7.74
N TYR A 208 12.66 -0.92 7.32
CA TYR A 208 11.55 -0.04 7.66
C TYR A 208 10.65 0.15 6.45
N VAL A 209 9.35 0.27 6.70
CA VAL A 209 8.35 0.66 5.70
C VAL A 209 7.39 1.64 6.36
N HIS A 210 7.09 2.76 5.73
CA HIS A 210 6.09 3.65 6.30
C HIS A 210 4.67 3.20 5.92
N SER A 211 3.73 3.34 6.84
CA SER A 211 2.32 3.12 6.56
C SER A 211 1.81 4.19 5.59
N GLY A 212 0.87 3.82 4.73
CA GLY A 212 0.19 4.76 3.82
C GLY A 212 -0.80 5.66 4.56
N GLY A 213 -0.33 6.34 5.65
CA GLY A 213 -1.16 7.05 6.61
C GLY A 213 -2.29 7.88 5.98
N THR A 214 -3.53 7.46 6.20
CA THR A 214 -4.74 8.26 5.91
C THR A 214 -4.98 9.32 7.01
N THR A 215 -4.03 9.52 7.94
CA THR A 215 -4.14 10.41 9.11
C THR A 215 -3.12 11.55 9.13
N GLY A 216 -2.44 11.83 8.00
CA GLY A 216 -1.55 13.00 7.86
C GLY A 216 -0.06 12.69 8.01
N HIS A 217 0.40 11.99 9.05
CA HIS A 217 1.81 11.65 9.23
C HIS A 217 2.04 10.14 9.09
N PRO A 218 2.87 9.67 8.11
CA PRO A 218 3.18 8.26 7.95
C PRO A 218 3.90 7.71 9.18
N LYS A 219 3.45 6.53 9.67
CA LYS A 219 4.12 5.81 10.75
C LYS A 219 5.18 4.86 10.19
N ILE A 220 6.34 4.78 10.81
CA ILE A 220 7.41 3.87 10.39
C ILE A 220 7.23 2.53 11.08
N VAL A 221 7.07 1.47 10.30
CA VAL A 221 6.85 0.08 10.74
C VAL A 221 8.18 -0.68 10.71
N LYS A 222 8.51 -1.37 11.81
CA LYS A 222 9.68 -2.27 11.91
C LYS A 222 9.35 -3.62 11.30
N ILE A 223 9.75 -3.88 10.07
CA ILE A 223 9.56 -5.15 9.38
C ILE A 223 10.65 -6.13 9.82
N LEU A 224 10.25 -7.35 10.23
CA LEU A 224 11.15 -8.37 10.72
C LEU A 224 11.63 -9.31 9.60
N HIS A 225 12.84 -9.85 9.72
CA HIS A 225 13.33 -10.90 8.83
C HIS A 225 12.37 -12.10 8.79
N GLY A 226 11.83 -12.51 9.94
CA GLY A 226 10.83 -13.57 10.03
C GLY A 226 9.57 -13.29 9.23
N GLY A 227 9.08 -12.06 9.28
CA GLY A 227 7.92 -11.62 8.49
C GLY A 227 8.18 -11.69 6.99
N LEU A 228 9.34 -11.22 6.53
CA LEU A 228 9.73 -11.26 5.11
C LEU A 228 9.87 -12.71 4.59
N VAL A 229 10.60 -13.57 5.32
CA VAL A 229 10.79 -14.98 4.94
C VAL A 229 9.46 -15.74 4.95
N PHE A 230 8.66 -15.55 5.99
CA PHE A 230 7.34 -16.18 6.06
C PHE A 230 6.46 -15.72 4.89
N ARG A 231 6.48 -14.43 4.57
CA ARG A 231 5.64 -13.89 3.49
C ARG A 231 6.12 -14.32 2.10
N GLN A 232 7.42 -14.43 1.88
CA GLN A 232 7.98 -15.08 0.68
C GLN A 232 7.39 -16.48 0.54
N TRP A 233 7.51 -17.33 1.58
CA TRP A 233 6.98 -18.69 1.58
C TRP A 233 5.46 -18.74 1.33
N ALA A 234 4.68 -17.90 2.03
CA ALA A 234 3.23 -17.89 1.90
C ALA A 234 2.74 -17.38 0.53
N ALA A 235 3.42 -16.37 -0.04
CA ALA A 235 3.12 -15.88 -1.38
C ALA A 235 3.42 -16.93 -2.44
N SER A 236 4.58 -17.58 -2.34
CA SER A 236 4.98 -18.66 -3.27
C SER A 236 4.03 -19.85 -3.18
N LEU A 237 3.59 -20.23 -1.98
CA LEU A 237 2.58 -21.26 -1.78
C LEU A 237 1.22 -20.86 -2.40
N GLY A 238 0.73 -19.67 -2.08
CA GLY A 238 -0.59 -19.18 -2.51
C GLY A 238 -0.69 -18.97 -4.01
N LEU A 239 0.37 -18.46 -4.63
CA LEU A 239 0.44 -18.14 -6.06
C LEU A 239 1.19 -19.21 -6.87
N ALA A 240 1.62 -20.27 -6.21
CA ALA A 240 2.38 -21.39 -6.80
C ALA A 240 3.54 -20.90 -7.69
N PHE A 241 4.30 -19.91 -7.24
CA PHE A 241 5.41 -19.35 -7.99
C PHE A 241 6.50 -20.39 -8.28
N THR A 242 7.11 -20.27 -9.45
CA THR A 242 8.22 -21.10 -9.90
C THR A 242 9.34 -20.22 -10.48
N PRO A 243 10.58 -20.67 -10.58
CA PRO A 243 11.64 -19.88 -11.20
C PRO A 243 11.36 -19.47 -12.67
N HIS A 244 10.39 -20.11 -13.32
CA HIS A 244 10.03 -19.80 -14.70
C HIS A 244 9.05 -18.64 -14.84
N ASP A 245 8.52 -18.14 -13.72
CA ASP A 245 7.60 -17.02 -13.76
C ASP A 245 8.29 -15.72 -14.20
N VAL A 246 7.52 -14.89 -14.89
CA VAL A 246 7.88 -13.53 -15.29
C VAL A 246 6.82 -12.59 -14.74
N VAL A 247 7.24 -11.67 -13.87
CA VAL A 247 6.32 -10.82 -13.13
C VAL A 247 6.57 -9.33 -13.39
N LEU A 248 5.54 -8.52 -13.26
CA LEU A 248 5.62 -7.06 -13.37
C LEU A 248 5.95 -6.43 -12.00
N SER A 249 6.92 -5.54 -11.96
CA SER A 249 7.20 -4.66 -10.83
C SER A 249 6.76 -3.23 -11.20
N ASP A 250 5.46 -3.03 -11.27
CA ASP A 250 4.79 -1.77 -11.60
C ASP A 250 4.13 -1.09 -10.39
N THR A 251 4.23 -1.73 -9.22
CA THR A 251 3.80 -1.19 -7.93
C THR A 251 5.01 -0.58 -7.20
N PRO A 252 4.88 0.60 -6.58
CA PRO A 252 6.01 1.27 -5.94
C PRO A 252 6.68 0.44 -4.84
N LEU A 253 8.03 0.44 -4.80
CA LEU A 253 8.83 -0.30 -3.83
C LEU A 253 8.75 0.25 -2.39
N PHE A 254 8.25 1.45 -2.17
CA PHE A 254 7.99 1.97 -0.81
C PHE A 254 6.70 1.41 -0.19
N HIS A 255 5.87 0.70 -0.96
CA HIS A 255 4.69 0.00 -0.47
C HIS A 255 5.01 -1.47 -0.24
N ILE A 256 4.57 -2.05 0.89
CA ILE A 256 4.94 -3.42 1.27
C ILE A 256 4.58 -4.48 0.21
N GLY A 257 3.49 -4.33 -0.52
CA GLY A 257 3.11 -5.22 -1.62
C GLY A 257 4.07 -5.12 -2.81
N GLY A 258 4.49 -3.89 -3.17
CA GLY A 258 5.47 -3.62 -4.21
C GLY A 258 6.88 -4.05 -3.79
N LEU A 259 7.30 -3.70 -2.57
CA LEU A 259 8.61 -4.09 -2.02
C LEU A 259 8.80 -5.60 -2.02
N LEU A 260 7.82 -6.32 -1.50
CA LEU A 260 7.97 -7.74 -1.21
C LEU A 260 7.38 -8.62 -2.30
N VAL A 261 6.04 -8.63 -2.46
CA VAL A 261 5.36 -9.61 -3.32
C VAL A 261 5.64 -9.38 -4.81
N ARG A 262 5.68 -8.11 -5.25
CA ARG A 262 5.96 -7.74 -6.65
C ARG A 262 7.43 -7.36 -6.88
N GLY A 263 8.24 -7.33 -5.83
CA GLY A 263 9.65 -6.96 -5.85
C GLY A 263 10.55 -8.11 -5.40
N LEU A 264 10.93 -8.11 -4.12
CA LEU A 264 12.00 -8.98 -3.61
C LEU A 264 11.67 -10.48 -3.60
N VAL A 265 10.38 -10.89 -3.58
CA VAL A 265 10.01 -12.32 -3.70
C VAL A 265 10.46 -12.88 -5.04
N SER A 266 10.37 -12.11 -6.12
CA SER A 266 10.84 -12.55 -7.44
C SER A 266 12.34 -12.89 -7.41
N THR A 267 13.16 -12.05 -6.80
CA THR A 267 14.59 -12.32 -6.64
C THR A 267 14.85 -13.54 -5.78
N ALA A 268 14.16 -13.65 -4.62
CA ALA A 268 14.36 -14.78 -3.68
C ALA A 268 13.95 -16.14 -4.26
N ASP A 269 12.97 -16.16 -5.18
CA ASP A 269 12.46 -17.36 -5.84
C ASP A 269 13.03 -17.57 -7.26
N GLY A 270 13.87 -16.65 -7.73
CA GLY A 270 14.54 -16.76 -9.03
C GLY A 270 13.65 -16.41 -10.23
N HIS A 271 12.62 -15.58 -10.05
CA HIS A 271 11.74 -15.12 -11.15
C HIS A 271 12.36 -13.96 -11.92
N THR A 272 12.04 -13.83 -13.20
CA THR A 272 12.35 -12.62 -13.96
C THR A 272 11.36 -11.50 -13.63
N THR A 273 11.87 -10.31 -13.39
CA THR A 273 11.09 -9.10 -13.10
C THR A 273 11.13 -8.14 -14.28
N ILE A 274 9.97 -7.64 -14.68
CA ILE A 274 9.84 -6.59 -15.70
C ILE A 274 9.53 -5.27 -15.01
N ILE A 275 10.34 -4.27 -15.24
CA ILE A 275 10.12 -2.87 -14.82
C ILE A 275 9.69 -2.10 -16.08
N PRO A 276 8.39 -1.86 -16.29
CA PRO A 276 7.90 -1.27 -17.54
C PRO A 276 8.14 0.23 -17.61
N SER A 277 8.18 0.90 -16.47
CA SER A 277 8.38 2.35 -16.37
C SER A 277 8.75 2.75 -14.95
N MET A 278 9.50 3.84 -14.81
CA MET A 278 9.75 4.47 -13.52
C MET A 278 8.47 4.99 -12.84
N HIS A 279 7.44 5.34 -13.62
CA HIS A 279 6.13 5.72 -13.07
C HIS A 279 5.26 4.53 -12.66
N GLY A 280 5.69 3.28 -12.97
CA GLY A 280 4.92 2.06 -12.71
C GLY A 280 3.55 2.10 -13.40
N ALA A 281 2.52 1.56 -12.74
CA ALA A 281 1.14 1.53 -13.26
C ALA A 281 0.48 2.90 -13.47
N ARG A 282 1.15 4.01 -13.16
CA ARG A 282 0.68 5.37 -13.47
C ARG A 282 1.08 5.85 -14.86
N ASP A 283 2.02 5.18 -15.49
CA ASP A 283 2.46 5.51 -16.84
C ASP A 283 1.38 5.13 -17.84
N LYS A 284 0.80 6.16 -18.49
CA LYS A 284 -0.26 5.97 -19.48
C LYS A 284 0.23 5.21 -20.72
N THR A 285 1.49 5.43 -21.12
CA THR A 285 2.12 4.74 -22.26
C THR A 285 2.27 3.25 -21.97
N TYR A 286 2.75 2.90 -20.78
CA TYR A 286 2.82 1.52 -20.32
C TYR A 286 1.43 0.86 -20.28
N ILE A 287 0.46 1.50 -19.65
CA ILE A 287 -0.90 0.94 -19.52
C ILE A 287 -1.56 0.74 -20.89
N ALA A 288 -1.36 1.66 -21.84
CA ALA A 288 -1.86 1.51 -23.20
C ALA A 288 -1.21 0.34 -23.95
N ASN A 289 0.02 -0.02 -23.60
CA ASN A 289 0.78 -1.11 -24.21
C ASN A 289 0.82 -2.38 -23.33
N TYR A 290 0.01 -2.48 -22.28
CA TYR A 290 0.10 -3.54 -21.28
C TYR A 290 0.13 -4.96 -21.87
N TRP A 291 -0.76 -5.25 -22.82
CA TRP A 291 -0.85 -6.58 -23.43
C TRP A 291 0.34 -6.88 -24.35
N ARG A 292 0.94 -5.86 -24.96
CA ARG A 292 2.21 -5.99 -25.70
C ARG A 292 3.39 -6.34 -24.77
N TYR A 293 3.37 -5.85 -23.51
CA TYR A 293 4.32 -6.29 -22.48
C TYR A 293 4.12 -7.77 -22.14
N VAL A 294 2.86 -8.22 -22.00
CA VAL A 294 2.56 -9.63 -21.73
C VAL A 294 3.15 -10.51 -22.83
N GLU A 295 2.91 -10.18 -24.09
CA GLU A 295 3.41 -10.92 -25.25
C GLU A 295 4.95 -10.88 -25.34
N ARG A 296 5.53 -9.66 -25.33
CA ARG A 296 6.97 -9.47 -25.56
C ARG A 296 7.84 -10.16 -24.52
N PHE A 297 7.46 -10.11 -23.27
CA PHE A 297 8.26 -10.64 -22.16
C PHE A 297 7.76 -11.99 -21.64
N GLY A 298 6.66 -12.52 -22.17
CA GLY A 298 6.08 -13.77 -21.69
C GLY A 298 5.62 -13.67 -20.23
N ILE A 299 4.98 -12.55 -19.86
CA ILE A 299 4.52 -12.31 -18.49
C ILE A 299 3.54 -13.40 -18.09
N THR A 300 3.74 -14.00 -16.92
CA THR A 300 2.97 -15.14 -16.43
C THR A 300 1.85 -14.76 -15.48
N GLN A 301 1.93 -13.60 -14.84
CA GLN A 301 0.89 -13.09 -13.94
C GLN A 301 0.64 -11.61 -14.17
N ILE A 302 -0.63 -11.24 -14.35
CA ILE A 302 -1.02 -9.85 -14.42
C ILE A 302 -0.73 -9.17 -13.08
N SER A 303 -0.36 -7.90 -13.16
CA SER A 303 -0.22 -7.00 -12.02
C SER A 303 -1.28 -5.92 -12.10
N GLY A 304 -1.74 -5.46 -10.97
CA GLY A 304 -2.59 -4.29 -10.87
C GLY A 304 -3.42 -4.28 -9.60
N VAL A 305 -3.62 -3.08 -9.10
CA VAL A 305 -4.69 -2.79 -8.13
C VAL A 305 -6.02 -2.65 -8.88
N PRO A 306 -7.18 -2.71 -8.21
CA PRO A 306 -8.48 -2.65 -8.88
C PRO A 306 -8.66 -1.50 -9.87
N THR A 307 -8.06 -0.33 -9.61
CA THR A 307 -8.09 0.81 -10.55
C THR A 307 -7.35 0.52 -11.86
N THR A 308 -6.19 -0.11 -11.80
CA THR A 308 -5.44 -0.55 -12.98
C THR A 308 -6.22 -1.61 -13.76
N LEU A 309 -6.73 -2.63 -13.06
CA LEU A 309 -7.53 -3.71 -13.66
C LEU A 309 -8.80 -3.17 -14.33
N SER A 310 -9.43 -2.13 -13.77
CA SER A 310 -10.58 -1.45 -14.41
C SER A 310 -10.22 -0.82 -15.76
N VAL A 311 -9.01 -0.28 -15.90
CA VAL A 311 -8.54 0.26 -17.19
C VAL A 311 -8.26 -0.87 -18.17
N LEU A 312 -7.63 -1.96 -17.74
CA LEU A 312 -7.34 -3.13 -18.58
C LEU A 312 -8.62 -3.83 -19.04
N ALA A 313 -9.65 -3.92 -18.18
CA ALA A 313 -10.94 -4.48 -18.52
C ALA A 313 -11.64 -3.76 -19.69
N LYS A 314 -11.38 -2.45 -19.86
CA LYS A 314 -11.91 -1.62 -20.95
C LYS A 314 -11.07 -1.66 -22.21
N ASN A 315 -9.80 -2.04 -22.09
CA ASN A 315 -8.84 -2.11 -23.18
C ASN A 315 -8.29 -3.56 -23.27
N PRO A 316 -9.12 -4.51 -23.76
CA PRO A 316 -8.70 -5.91 -23.88
C PRO A 316 -7.61 -6.05 -24.94
N PRO A 317 -6.84 -7.16 -24.95
CA PRO A 317 -5.90 -7.48 -26.02
C PRO A 317 -6.67 -7.61 -27.35
N THR A 318 -6.05 -7.21 -28.43
CA THR A 318 -6.65 -7.27 -29.79
C THR A 318 -6.00 -8.34 -30.64
N THR A 319 -4.68 -8.33 -30.72
CA THR A 319 -3.85 -9.27 -31.50
C THR A 319 -2.74 -9.88 -30.67
N GLU A 320 -2.53 -9.38 -29.47
CA GLU A 320 -1.43 -9.77 -28.57
C GLU A 320 -1.64 -11.20 -28.07
N ASN A 321 -0.57 -11.99 -28.09
CA ASN A 321 -0.57 -13.33 -27.56
C ASN A 321 -0.37 -13.32 -26.04
N ILE A 322 -1.42 -13.65 -25.30
CA ILE A 322 -1.42 -13.70 -23.82
C ILE A 322 -1.38 -15.13 -23.26
N ALA A 323 -1.05 -16.13 -24.07
CA ALA A 323 -1.03 -17.53 -23.66
C ALA A 323 0.03 -17.87 -22.58
N SER A 324 0.95 -16.96 -22.30
CA SER A 324 1.89 -17.08 -21.18
C SER A 324 1.25 -16.90 -19.82
N LEU A 325 0.06 -16.27 -19.74
CA LEU A 325 -0.63 -16.02 -18.49
C LEU A 325 -1.03 -17.33 -17.81
N ARG A 326 -0.76 -17.40 -16.51
CA ARG A 326 -1.20 -18.51 -15.66
C ARG A 326 -2.70 -18.41 -15.36
N PRO A 327 -3.36 -19.53 -14.96
CA PRO A 327 -4.81 -19.57 -14.77
C PRO A 327 -5.30 -18.79 -13.52
N PHE A 328 -4.43 -18.04 -12.86
CA PHE A 328 -4.77 -17.18 -11.72
C PHE A 328 -3.71 -16.08 -11.51
N PHE A 329 -4.11 -15.00 -10.88
CA PHE A 329 -3.25 -13.92 -10.40
C PHE A 329 -3.85 -13.29 -9.13
N ALA A 330 -3.03 -12.60 -8.33
CA ALA A 330 -3.50 -11.94 -7.12
C ALA A 330 -3.65 -10.43 -7.29
N THR A 331 -4.71 -9.90 -6.67
CA THR A 331 -4.92 -8.47 -6.46
C THR A 331 -5.25 -8.19 -4.99
N GLY A 332 -5.17 -6.95 -4.60
CA GLY A 332 -5.45 -6.53 -3.22
C GLY A 332 -5.42 -5.01 -3.10
N SER A 333 -5.17 -4.51 -1.90
CA SER A 333 -5.19 -3.08 -1.56
C SER A 333 -6.58 -2.51 -1.32
N THR A 334 -7.54 -2.73 -2.21
CA THR A 334 -8.97 -2.41 -2.06
C THR A 334 -9.78 -3.56 -2.64
N ALA A 335 -11.06 -3.63 -2.29
CA ALA A 335 -11.95 -4.57 -2.93
C ALA A 335 -12.15 -4.22 -4.40
N MET A 336 -12.28 -5.23 -5.24
CA MET A 336 -12.58 -5.09 -6.65
C MET A 336 -14.09 -5.24 -6.88
N ALA A 337 -14.65 -4.40 -7.77
CA ALA A 337 -16.04 -4.55 -8.18
C ALA A 337 -16.22 -5.89 -8.93
N PRO A 338 -17.27 -6.67 -8.65
CA PRO A 338 -17.50 -7.97 -9.31
C PRO A 338 -17.49 -7.88 -10.83
N SER A 339 -18.12 -6.85 -11.41
CA SER A 339 -18.14 -6.66 -12.86
C SER A 339 -16.76 -6.45 -13.51
N ILE A 340 -15.81 -5.87 -12.77
CA ILE A 340 -14.43 -5.70 -13.24
C ILE A 340 -13.72 -7.04 -13.14
N GLN A 341 -13.94 -7.78 -12.06
CA GLN A 341 -13.41 -9.12 -11.86
C GLN A 341 -13.84 -10.05 -13.00
N ASP A 342 -15.16 -10.17 -13.22
CA ASP A 342 -15.73 -11.03 -14.27
C ASP A 342 -15.15 -10.68 -15.65
N ARG A 343 -15.03 -9.37 -15.94
CA ARG A 343 -14.50 -8.94 -17.23
C ARG A 343 -13.00 -9.25 -17.42
N ILE A 344 -12.19 -9.10 -16.38
CA ILE A 344 -10.76 -9.46 -16.45
C ILE A 344 -10.60 -10.97 -16.57
N GLU A 345 -11.39 -11.75 -15.85
CA GLU A 345 -11.37 -13.23 -15.94
C GLU A 345 -11.83 -13.70 -17.33
N GLU A 346 -12.84 -13.05 -17.94
CA GLU A 346 -13.25 -13.32 -19.32
C GLU A 346 -12.12 -13.03 -20.32
N ILE A 347 -11.45 -11.88 -20.20
CA ILE A 347 -10.36 -11.47 -21.10
C ILE A 347 -9.16 -12.41 -21.01
N THR A 348 -8.79 -12.82 -19.81
CA THR A 348 -7.52 -13.49 -19.55
C THR A 348 -7.64 -15.02 -19.40
N GLY A 349 -8.84 -15.52 -19.14
CA GLY A 349 -9.06 -16.89 -18.71
C GLY A 349 -8.48 -17.21 -17.32
N ALA A 350 -7.98 -16.20 -16.60
CA ALA A 350 -7.31 -16.36 -15.32
C ALA A 350 -8.20 -15.90 -14.16
N ARG A 351 -8.29 -16.71 -13.11
CA ARG A 351 -9.02 -16.40 -11.88
C ARG A 351 -8.35 -15.27 -11.11
N THR A 352 -9.12 -14.38 -10.58
CA THR A 352 -8.64 -13.25 -9.75
C THR A 352 -8.69 -13.62 -8.28
N LEU A 353 -7.54 -13.76 -7.65
CA LEU A 353 -7.41 -14.07 -6.23
C LEU A 353 -7.33 -12.77 -5.43
N GLN A 354 -8.34 -12.48 -4.63
CA GLN A 354 -8.35 -11.32 -3.76
C GLN A 354 -7.58 -11.59 -2.47
N SER A 355 -6.89 -10.57 -1.97
CA SER A 355 -6.12 -10.65 -0.73
C SER A 355 -6.42 -9.46 0.19
N TYR A 356 -6.36 -9.71 1.49
CA TYR A 356 -6.41 -8.66 2.51
C TYR A 356 -5.13 -8.70 3.35
N GLY A 357 -4.60 -7.52 3.65
CA GLY A 357 -3.44 -7.36 4.49
C GLY A 357 -3.03 -5.89 4.65
N LEU A 358 -2.01 -5.68 5.45
CA LEU A 358 -1.51 -4.35 5.80
C LEU A 358 -0.01 -4.41 6.08
N THR A 359 0.63 -3.25 6.12
CA THR A 359 2.08 -3.13 6.36
C THR A 359 2.49 -3.75 7.69
N GLU A 360 1.67 -3.57 8.71
CA GLU A 360 1.87 -4.06 10.08
C GLU A 360 1.81 -5.60 10.19
N ASN A 361 1.30 -6.28 9.14
CA ASN A 361 1.34 -7.74 8.98
C ASN A 361 2.29 -8.19 7.85
N THR A 362 3.23 -7.36 7.45
CA THR A 362 4.18 -7.67 6.37
C THR A 362 3.45 -8.17 5.10
N SER A 363 2.44 -7.44 4.60
CA SER A 363 1.59 -7.76 3.46
C SER A 363 0.34 -8.58 3.81
N HIS A 364 -0.05 -9.58 3.00
CA HIS A 364 -1.37 -10.24 3.06
C HIS A 364 -1.50 -11.23 4.25
N ALA A 365 -2.63 -11.19 4.95
CA ALA A 365 -3.04 -12.16 5.99
C ALA A 365 -4.00 -13.20 5.43
N THR A 366 -4.76 -12.82 4.40
CA THR A 366 -5.71 -13.71 3.72
C THR A 366 -5.52 -13.64 2.22
N LEU A 367 -5.92 -14.69 1.54
CA LEU A 367 -5.87 -14.82 0.08
C LEU A 367 -6.99 -15.78 -0.36
N ASP A 368 -7.59 -15.54 -1.52
CA ASP A 368 -8.49 -16.50 -2.13
C ASP A 368 -7.78 -17.82 -2.43
N LEU A 369 -8.51 -18.88 -2.28
CA LEU A 369 -8.00 -20.24 -2.50
C LEU A 369 -7.78 -20.48 -3.99
N ARG A 370 -6.51 -20.71 -4.36
CA ARG A 370 -6.09 -20.88 -5.76
C ARG A 370 -6.90 -21.94 -6.49
N ASP A 371 -7.19 -23.05 -5.85
CA ASP A 371 -7.89 -24.21 -6.41
C ASP A 371 -9.30 -24.40 -5.82
N GLY A 372 -9.75 -23.46 -4.97
CA GLY A 372 -11.03 -23.52 -4.24
C GLY A 372 -12.10 -22.58 -4.77
N GLU A 373 -13.12 -22.36 -3.98
CA GLU A 373 -14.19 -21.40 -4.25
C GLU A 373 -13.67 -19.97 -4.10
N ILE A 374 -14.12 -19.05 -4.96
CA ILE A 374 -13.97 -17.59 -4.80
C ILE A 374 -15.34 -17.05 -4.45
N ARG A 375 -15.44 -16.30 -3.34
CA ARG A 375 -16.69 -15.70 -2.87
C ARG A 375 -16.71 -14.21 -3.14
N PRO A 376 -17.66 -13.72 -3.96
CA PRO A 376 -17.74 -12.31 -4.29
C PRO A 376 -17.82 -11.41 -3.05
N GLY A 377 -17.00 -10.36 -3.03
CA GLY A 377 -16.91 -9.41 -1.93
C GLY A 377 -16.16 -9.90 -0.69
N CYS A 378 -15.67 -11.14 -0.67
CA CYS A 378 -14.72 -11.62 0.33
C CYS A 378 -13.27 -11.37 -0.12
N SER A 379 -12.33 -11.48 0.79
CA SER A 379 -10.89 -11.39 0.55
C SER A 379 -10.19 -12.70 0.95
N GLY A 380 -10.79 -13.80 0.55
CA GLY A 380 -10.29 -15.15 0.77
C GLY A 380 -10.37 -15.64 2.21
N VAL A 381 -9.56 -16.64 2.48
CA VAL A 381 -9.38 -17.24 3.80
C VAL A 381 -7.98 -16.94 4.34
N ARG A 382 -7.75 -17.20 5.62
CA ARG A 382 -6.43 -17.04 6.23
C ARG A 382 -5.35 -17.82 5.48
N VAL A 383 -4.17 -17.24 5.33
CA VAL A 383 -3.00 -18.03 4.86
C VAL A 383 -2.52 -18.96 5.98
N PRO A 384 -1.83 -20.07 5.67
CA PRO A 384 -1.36 -21.00 6.70
C PRO A 384 -0.54 -20.30 7.81
N TYR A 385 -0.68 -20.77 9.05
CA TYR A 385 -0.06 -20.25 10.28
C TYR A 385 -0.47 -18.82 10.67
N VAL A 386 -1.45 -18.22 10.01
CA VAL A 386 -2.07 -16.95 10.42
C VAL A 386 -3.40 -17.23 11.06
N GLN A 387 -3.64 -16.61 12.21
CA GLN A 387 -4.95 -16.57 12.86
C GLN A 387 -5.64 -15.25 12.49
N VAL A 388 -6.89 -15.36 12.08
CA VAL A 388 -7.78 -14.23 11.83
C VAL A 388 -8.96 -14.37 12.79
N ARG A 389 -9.16 -13.37 13.63
CA ARG A 389 -10.29 -13.29 14.58
C ARG A 389 -11.08 -12.04 14.30
N ILE A 390 -12.39 -12.15 14.46
CA ILE A 390 -13.28 -10.99 14.49
C ILE A 390 -13.74 -10.85 15.93
N VAL A 391 -13.51 -9.69 16.53
CA VAL A 391 -13.74 -9.48 17.97
C VAL A 391 -14.61 -8.26 18.25
N ARG A 392 -15.36 -8.32 19.33
CA ARG A 392 -15.99 -7.14 19.92
C ARG A 392 -14.96 -6.46 20.82
N MET A 393 -14.80 -5.16 20.62
CA MET A 393 -13.93 -4.32 21.44
C MET A 393 -14.77 -3.50 22.42
N SER A 394 -14.29 -3.34 23.65
CA SER A 394 -14.83 -2.39 24.61
C SER A 394 -14.52 -0.94 24.20
N ASP A 395 -15.16 0.03 24.86
CA ASP A 395 -14.85 1.44 24.70
C ASP A 395 -13.42 1.80 25.14
N LYS A 396 -12.83 0.97 26.01
CA LYS A 396 -11.45 1.12 26.48
C LYS A 396 -10.41 0.51 25.52
N GLY A 397 -10.87 -0.19 24.48
CA GLY A 397 -9.99 -0.83 23.50
C GLY A 397 -9.57 -2.25 23.86
N ASP A 398 -10.17 -2.88 24.87
CA ASP A 398 -9.92 -4.28 25.24
C ASP A 398 -10.79 -5.22 24.39
N ILE A 399 -10.30 -6.43 24.14
CA ILE A 399 -11.10 -7.50 23.50
C ILE A 399 -12.06 -8.07 24.53
N GLU A 400 -13.37 -7.96 24.28
CA GLU A 400 -14.41 -8.51 25.16
C GLU A 400 -14.74 -9.96 24.83
N ARG A 401 -14.89 -10.27 23.52
CA ARG A 401 -15.23 -11.63 23.05
C ARG A 401 -14.95 -11.77 21.56
N ASP A 402 -14.91 -12.99 21.10
CA ASP A 402 -15.03 -13.28 19.67
C ASP A 402 -16.46 -13.02 19.17
N CYS A 403 -16.57 -12.54 17.94
CA CYS A 403 -17.85 -12.37 17.26
C CYS A 403 -18.39 -13.72 16.75
N ALA A 404 -19.70 -13.81 16.62
CA ALA A 404 -20.34 -14.95 15.98
C ALA A 404 -20.07 -14.99 14.48
N VAL A 405 -20.36 -16.11 13.82
CA VAL A 405 -20.30 -16.24 12.36
C VAL A 405 -21.16 -15.16 11.71
N ASN A 406 -20.59 -14.45 10.72
CA ASN A 406 -21.17 -13.30 10.04
C ASN A 406 -21.41 -12.05 10.89
N GLU A 407 -21.07 -12.05 12.19
CA GLU A 407 -21.11 -10.84 13.01
C GLU A 407 -19.93 -9.93 12.65
N VAL A 408 -20.20 -8.65 12.38
CA VAL A 408 -19.18 -7.65 12.10
C VAL A 408 -18.52 -7.19 13.40
N GLY A 409 -17.18 -7.18 13.39
CA GLY A 409 -16.36 -6.71 14.51
C GLY A 409 -14.97 -6.27 14.05
N MET A 410 -14.10 -6.01 15.01
CA MET A 410 -12.71 -5.65 14.76
C MET A 410 -11.92 -6.86 14.27
N VAL A 411 -11.21 -6.68 13.17
CA VAL A 411 -10.27 -7.71 12.65
C VAL A 411 -9.00 -7.70 13.49
N VAL A 412 -8.67 -8.84 14.06
CA VAL A 412 -7.43 -9.08 14.82
C VAL A 412 -6.66 -10.19 14.16
N LEU A 413 -5.37 -9.95 13.93
CA LEU A 413 -4.44 -10.89 13.28
C LEU A 413 -3.39 -11.37 14.27
N ARG A 414 -2.97 -12.63 14.14
CA ARG A 414 -1.82 -13.19 14.84
C ARG A 414 -1.08 -14.15 13.92
N GLY A 415 0.25 -14.09 13.91
CA GLY A 415 1.04 -15.02 13.09
C GLY A 415 2.45 -14.52 12.80
N PRO A 416 3.19 -15.29 11.99
CA PRO A 416 4.62 -15.02 11.73
C PRO A 416 4.88 -13.73 10.94
N GLY A 417 3.85 -13.19 10.28
CA GLY A 417 3.95 -11.96 9.49
C GLY A 417 3.82 -10.67 10.29
N ILE A 418 3.45 -10.73 11.59
CA ILE A 418 3.28 -9.52 12.40
C ILE A 418 4.62 -8.79 12.53
N ALA A 419 4.61 -7.49 12.27
CA ALA A 419 5.77 -6.62 12.33
C ALA A 419 6.26 -6.42 13.77
N GLY A 420 7.47 -5.88 13.94
CA GLY A 420 8.07 -5.58 15.23
C GLY A 420 7.55 -4.30 15.90
N GLY A 421 6.37 -3.83 15.50
CA GLY A 421 5.78 -2.58 15.97
C GLY A 421 6.18 -1.37 15.12
N TYR A 422 5.72 -0.21 15.55
CA TYR A 422 6.15 1.08 14.98
C TYR A 422 7.48 1.50 15.58
N LEU A 423 8.24 2.33 14.87
CA LEU A 423 9.51 2.87 15.35
C LEU A 423 9.31 3.80 16.55
N ASN A 424 8.26 4.64 16.52
CA ASN A 424 7.80 5.35 17.71
C ASN A 424 6.88 4.43 18.53
N ASP A 425 7.32 4.02 19.69
CA ASP A 425 6.64 3.05 20.55
C ASP A 425 5.29 3.55 21.09
N ASP A 426 5.06 4.86 21.20
CA ASP A 426 3.78 5.44 21.59
C ASP A 426 2.64 5.03 20.65
N HIS A 427 2.97 4.76 19.39
CA HIS A 427 2.00 4.31 18.39
C HIS A 427 1.61 2.82 18.52
N ASN A 428 2.31 2.05 19.35
CA ASN A 428 2.08 0.60 19.51
C ASN A 428 0.89 0.30 20.41
N GLN A 429 0.57 1.22 21.33
CA GLN A 429 -0.48 1.00 22.32
C GLN A 429 -1.84 0.74 21.64
N GLY A 430 -2.51 -0.34 22.03
CA GLY A 430 -3.79 -0.77 21.46
C GLY A 430 -3.74 -1.30 20.02
N VAL A 431 -2.55 -1.34 19.40
CA VAL A 431 -2.33 -1.88 18.05
C VAL A 431 -1.61 -3.22 18.12
N PHE A 432 -0.43 -3.26 18.73
CA PHE A 432 0.32 -4.49 18.95
C PHE A 432 0.11 -4.96 20.38
N LEU A 433 -0.63 -6.06 20.55
CA LEU A 433 -1.00 -6.58 21.88
C LEU A 433 0.13 -7.44 22.48
N PRO A 434 0.20 -7.56 23.82
CA PRO A 434 1.26 -8.33 24.49
C PRO A 434 1.30 -9.81 24.12
N ASP A 435 0.17 -10.39 23.67
CA ASP A 435 0.08 -11.78 23.22
C ASP A 435 0.59 -11.99 21.77
N GLY A 436 1.08 -10.93 21.12
CA GLY A 436 1.57 -10.92 19.75
C GLY A 436 0.46 -10.73 18.70
N SER A 437 -0.75 -10.38 19.12
CA SER A 437 -1.84 -10.06 18.20
C SER A 437 -1.75 -8.62 17.70
N LEU A 438 -2.25 -8.38 16.49
CA LEU A 438 -2.36 -7.08 15.84
C LEU A 438 -3.85 -6.69 15.72
N VAL A 439 -4.24 -5.58 16.32
CA VAL A 439 -5.52 -4.92 16.11
C VAL A 439 -5.42 -4.05 14.87
N THR A 440 -6.08 -4.44 13.78
CA THR A 440 -5.85 -3.83 12.46
C THR A 440 -6.49 -2.45 12.28
N GLY A 441 -7.51 -2.15 13.07
CA GLY A 441 -8.37 -0.98 12.87
C GLY A 441 -9.40 -1.17 11.74
N ASP A 442 -9.38 -2.30 11.05
CA ASP A 442 -10.35 -2.67 10.03
C ASP A 442 -11.50 -3.48 10.65
N LEU A 443 -12.71 -3.28 10.14
CA LEU A 443 -13.89 -4.03 10.51
C LEU A 443 -14.18 -5.10 9.47
N GLY A 444 -14.72 -6.24 9.92
CA GLY A 444 -15.06 -7.33 9.02
C GLY A 444 -15.83 -8.43 9.72
N SER A 445 -16.19 -9.46 8.98
CA SER A 445 -16.83 -10.67 9.47
C SER A 445 -16.20 -11.92 8.85
N LEU A 446 -16.32 -13.05 9.54
CA LEU A 446 -15.97 -14.37 9.01
C LEU A 446 -17.25 -15.17 8.81
N ASP A 447 -17.36 -15.86 7.68
CA ASP A 447 -18.41 -16.84 7.48
C ASP A 447 -18.06 -18.20 8.10
N GLY A 448 -18.98 -19.18 7.96
CA GLY A 448 -18.80 -20.51 8.53
C GLY A 448 -17.64 -21.32 7.94
N ASP A 449 -17.17 -20.96 6.75
CA ASP A 449 -16.05 -21.61 6.06
C ASP A 449 -14.75 -20.79 6.17
N GLY A 450 -14.76 -19.70 6.96
CA GLY A 450 -13.59 -18.87 7.26
C GLY A 450 -13.22 -17.83 6.20
N TYR A 451 -14.13 -17.54 5.25
CA TYR A 451 -13.92 -16.43 4.32
C TYR A 451 -14.14 -15.10 5.04
N ILE A 452 -13.20 -14.19 4.85
CA ILE A 452 -13.27 -12.85 5.44
C ILE A 452 -13.92 -11.85 4.49
N ARG A 453 -14.88 -11.10 5.00
CA ARG A 453 -15.45 -9.91 4.35
C ARG A 453 -14.99 -8.68 5.12
N ILE A 454 -14.22 -7.81 4.47
CA ILE A 454 -13.80 -6.53 5.05
C ILE A 454 -14.88 -5.49 4.78
N SER A 455 -15.43 -4.90 5.84
CA SER A 455 -16.47 -3.89 5.77
C SER A 455 -15.91 -2.47 5.63
N GLY A 456 -14.74 -2.19 6.19
CA GLY A 456 -14.11 -0.88 6.13
C GLY A 456 -13.21 -0.60 7.34
N ARG A 457 -12.86 0.66 7.56
CA ARG A 457 -12.09 1.07 8.74
C ARG A 457 -12.99 1.65 9.81
N LYS A 458 -12.75 1.29 11.07
CA LYS A 458 -13.50 1.82 12.22
C LYS A 458 -13.54 3.36 12.22
N LYS A 459 -12.43 4.01 11.88
CA LYS A 459 -12.31 5.48 11.84
C LYS A 459 -13.00 6.16 10.65
N ASP A 460 -13.33 5.39 9.60
CA ASP A 460 -13.98 5.90 8.39
C ASP A 460 -15.50 5.67 8.42
N LEU A 461 -16.02 5.01 9.47
CA LEU A 461 -17.47 4.86 9.65
C LEU A 461 -18.15 6.22 9.70
N ILE A 462 -19.30 6.32 9.04
CA ILE A 462 -20.16 7.50 9.09
C ILE A 462 -21.16 7.28 10.21
N ILE A 463 -21.12 8.14 11.25
CA ILE A 463 -21.95 7.96 12.46
C ILE A 463 -23.17 8.87 12.36
N ARG A 464 -24.27 8.32 11.86
CA ARG A 464 -25.53 9.02 11.68
C ARG A 464 -26.52 8.69 12.78
N GLY A 465 -26.74 9.60 13.74
CA GLY A 465 -27.69 9.40 14.83
C GLY A 465 -27.39 8.17 15.69
N GLY A 466 -26.12 7.84 15.89
CA GLY A 466 -25.68 6.63 16.60
C GLY A 466 -25.67 5.36 15.75
N HIS A 467 -26.09 5.44 14.47
CA HIS A 467 -26.03 4.33 13.53
C HIS A 467 -24.74 4.38 12.73
N ASN A 468 -23.97 3.29 12.73
CA ASN A 468 -22.70 3.16 12.04
C ASN A 468 -22.95 2.73 10.59
N ILE A 469 -22.67 3.63 9.65
CA ILE A 469 -22.79 3.37 8.21
C ILE A 469 -21.41 3.06 7.64
N GLU A 470 -21.28 1.93 6.96
CA GLU A 470 -20.07 1.56 6.24
C GLU A 470 -19.97 2.32 4.91
N PRO A 471 -18.94 3.17 4.70
CA PRO A 471 -18.78 3.91 3.45
C PRO A 471 -18.77 3.02 2.22
N ARG A 472 -18.21 1.80 2.36
CA ARG A 472 -18.11 0.83 1.28
C ARG A 472 -19.47 0.41 0.72
N LEU A 473 -20.49 0.33 1.55
CA LEU A 473 -21.86 0.03 1.11
C LEU A 473 -22.34 1.05 0.06
N ILE A 474 -22.00 2.31 0.26
CA ILE A 474 -22.33 3.40 -0.65
C ILE A 474 -21.45 3.33 -1.91
N GLU A 475 -20.16 3.13 -1.72
CA GLU A 475 -19.17 3.08 -2.80
C GLU A 475 -19.45 1.93 -3.77
N ASP A 476 -19.69 0.73 -3.25
CA ASP A 476 -19.98 -0.47 -4.04
C ASP A 476 -21.30 -0.31 -4.82
N ALA A 477 -22.31 0.34 -4.25
CA ALA A 477 -23.56 0.63 -4.95
C ALA A 477 -23.35 1.63 -6.11
N LEU A 478 -22.61 2.73 -5.85
CA LEU A 478 -22.35 3.75 -6.88
C LEU A 478 -21.48 3.22 -8.02
N LEU A 479 -20.52 2.33 -7.73
CA LEU A 479 -19.65 1.71 -8.74
C LEU A 479 -20.40 0.77 -9.70
N GLN A 480 -21.63 0.35 -9.37
CA GLN A 480 -22.50 -0.38 -10.31
C GLN A 480 -23.08 0.51 -11.40
N CYS A 481 -23.08 1.83 -11.23
CA CYS A 481 -23.52 2.75 -12.25
C CYS A 481 -22.46 2.86 -13.37
N PRO A 482 -22.82 2.57 -14.65
CA PRO A 482 -21.85 2.58 -15.76
C PRO A 482 -21.15 3.92 -16.00
N ALA A 483 -21.72 5.04 -15.55
CA ALA A 483 -21.14 6.37 -15.67
C ALA A 483 -20.02 6.63 -14.64
N VAL A 484 -19.98 5.88 -13.53
CA VAL A 484 -19.08 6.10 -12.40
C VAL A 484 -17.76 5.36 -12.60
N ALA A 485 -16.67 6.11 -12.56
CA ALA A 485 -15.31 5.56 -12.61
C ALA A 485 -14.77 5.22 -11.23
N LEU A 486 -14.96 6.13 -10.27
CA LEU A 486 -14.53 6.00 -8.88
C LEU A 486 -15.57 6.65 -7.96
N ALA A 487 -15.74 6.08 -6.78
CA ALA A 487 -16.58 6.63 -5.73
C ALA A 487 -15.88 6.52 -4.38
N ALA A 488 -16.10 7.52 -3.52
CA ALA A 488 -15.69 7.50 -2.12
C ALA A 488 -16.76 8.16 -1.27
N ALA A 489 -17.15 7.54 -0.16
CA ALA A 489 -18.14 8.07 0.77
C ALA A 489 -17.50 8.47 2.10
N VAL A 490 -17.95 9.61 2.66
CA VAL A 490 -17.52 10.14 3.95
C VAL A 490 -18.69 10.75 4.71
N GLY A 491 -18.53 10.93 6.02
CA GLY A 491 -19.45 11.72 6.82
C GLY A 491 -19.23 13.21 6.62
N LYS A 492 -20.30 13.96 6.35
CA LYS A 492 -20.32 15.42 6.48
C LYS A 492 -20.94 15.81 7.82
N PRO A 493 -20.40 16.77 8.55
CA PRO A 493 -20.96 17.20 9.84
C PRO A 493 -22.43 17.65 9.72
N ASP A 494 -23.24 17.24 10.69
CA ASP A 494 -24.67 17.62 10.79
C ASP A 494 -25.04 17.92 12.24
N ALA A 495 -25.79 18.99 12.47
CA ALA A 495 -26.15 19.45 13.81
C ALA A 495 -27.10 18.50 14.58
N HIS A 496 -27.86 17.68 13.87
CA HIS A 496 -28.87 16.79 14.49
C HIS A 496 -28.47 15.33 14.46
N ALA A 497 -27.89 14.89 13.34
CA ALA A 497 -27.53 13.49 13.12
C ALA A 497 -26.07 13.18 13.50
N GLY A 498 -25.29 14.18 13.89
CA GLY A 498 -23.83 14.06 14.04
C GLY A 498 -23.15 14.09 12.68
N GLU A 499 -23.41 13.07 11.85
CA GLU A 499 -22.93 13.01 10.46
C GLU A 499 -24.04 12.58 9.49
N LEU A 500 -23.93 13.04 8.26
CA LEU A 500 -24.71 12.55 7.13
C LEU A 500 -23.78 12.02 6.03
N PRO A 501 -24.14 10.90 5.37
CA PRO A 501 -23.32 10.39 4.29
C PRO A 501 -23.34 11.34 3.08
N VAL A 502 -22.15 11.64 2.54
CA VAL A 502 -21.92 12.32 1.26
C VAL A 502 -21.01 11.45 0.40
N ALA A 503 -21.29 11.37 -0.90
CA ALA A 503 -20.46 10.65 -1.83
C ALA A 503 -19.71 11.59 -2.76
N TYR A 504 -18.43 11.34 -2.97
CA TYR A 504 -17.57 11.98 -3.95
C TYR A 504 -17.39 11.04 -5.13
N VAL A 505 -17.69 11.51 -6.32
CA VAL A 505 -17.76 10.66 -7.52
C VAL A 505 -16.92 11.26 -8.64
N GLN A 506 -16.10 10.44 -9.25
CA GLN A 506 -15.43 10.72 -10.51
C GLN A 506 -16.11 9.92 -11.61
N LEU A 507 -16.54 10.60 -12.66
CA LEU A 507 -17.15 9.97 -13.82
C LEU A 507 -16.10 9.44 -14.80
N HIS A 508 -16.51 8.51 -15.64
CA HIS A 508 -15.69 8.12 -16.79
C HIS A 508 -15.55 9.28 -17.78
N PRO A 509 -14.42 9.38 -18.51
CA PRO A 509 -14.25 10.38 -19.56
C PRO A 509 -15.41 10.34 -20.56
N GLY A 510 -16.06 11.51 -20.77
CA GLY A 510 -17.21 11.64 -21.67
C GLY A 510 -18.56 11.16 -21.11
N ALA A 511 -18.59 10.56 -19.93
CA ALA A 511 -19.85 10.23 -19.27
C ALA A 511 -20.49 11.48 -18.63
N SER A 512 -21.82 11.51 -18.61
CA SER A 512 -22.61 12.57 -18.00
C SER A 512 -23.80 11.95 -17.27
N ILE A 513 -24.02 12.36 -16.03
CA ILE A 513 -25.17 11.98 -15.21
C ILE A 513 -25.43 13.12 -14.22
N THR A 514 -26.70 13.39 -13.90
CA THR A 514 -27.03 14.42 -12.90
C THR A 514 -26.88 13.87 -11.49
N GLU A 515 -26.67 14.75 -10.52
CA GLU A 515 -26.67 14.39 -9.10
C GLU A 515 -27.96 13.68 -8.70
N GLN A 516 -29.11 14.22 -9.11
CA GLN A 516 -30.42 13.66 -8.79
C GLN A 516 -30.57 12.22 -9.32
N THR A 517 -30.19 11.97 -10.57
CA THR A 517 -30.26 10.62 -11.17
C THR A 517 -29.36 9.63 -10.45
N LEU A 518 -28.17 10.07 -10.05
CA LEU A 518 -27.22 9.20 -9.34
C LEU A 518 -27.64 8.96 -7.89
N LEU A 519 -28.30 9.93 -7.22
CA LEU A 519 -28.93 9.74 -5.90
C LEU A 519 -30.09 8.72 -5.96
N GLU A 520 -30.93 8.81 -7.00
CA GLU A 520 -32.02 7.84 -7.24
C GLU A 520 -31.45 6.44 -7.50
N PHE A 521 -30.38 6.35 -8.30
CA PHE A 521 -29.68 5.10 -8.53
C PHE A 521 -29.13 4.53 -7.21
N ALA A 522 -28.44 5.35 -6.41
CA ALA A 522 -27.92 4.94 -5.10
C ALA A 522 -29.05 4.47 -4.17
N ALA A 523 -30.17 5.18 -4.11
CA ALA A 523 -31.33 4.81 -3.29
C ALA A 523 -31.96 3.48 -3.69
N ALA A 524 -31.89 3.10 -4.96
CA ALA A 524 -32.38 1.82 -5.48
C ALA A 524 -31.43 0.64 -5.19
N HIS A 525 -30.14 0.90 -5.04
CA HIS A 525 -29.11 -0.13 -4.91
C HIS A 525 -28.52 -0.26 -3.48
N ILE A 526 -28.76 0.74 -2.62
CA ILE A 526 -28.33 0.69 -1.21
C ILE A 526 -29.47 0.10 -0.38
N PRO A 527 -29.31 -1.10 0.22
CA PRO A 527 -30.38 -1.77 0.97
C PRO A 527 -30.72 -1.05 2.27
N GLU A 528 -29.81 -0.23 2.78
CA GLU A 528 -29.91 0.44 4.05
C GLU A 528 -30.25 1.93 3.88
N ARG A 529 -31.51 2.31 4.15
CA ARG A 529 -31.98 3.70 3.96
C ARG A 529 -31.14 4.78 4.62
N PRO A 530 -30.64 4.62 5.88
CA PRO A 530 -29.76 5.61 6.49
C PRO A 530 -28.44 5.84 5.74
N ALA A 531 -27.96 4.85 5.00
CA ALA A 531 -26.72 4.92 4.23
C ALA A 531 -26.85 5.64 2.88
N VAL A 532 -28.08 5.86 2.39
CA VAL A 532 -28.26 6.61 1.15
C VAL A 532 -27.68 8.01 1.30
N PRO A 533 -26.71 8.40 0.42
CA PRO A 533 -26.04 9.70 0.52
C PRO A 533 -27.04 10.84 0.38
N LYS A 534 -26.78 11.94 1.07
CA LYS A 534 -27.61 13.15 1.00
C LYS A 534 -27.21 14.07 -0.12
N ASP A 535 -25.93 14.02 -0.51
CA ASP A 535 -25.38 14.78 -1.62
C ASP A 535 -24.38 13.91 -2.37
N ILE A 536 -24.22 14.20 -3.66
CA ILE A 536 -23.13 13.67 -4.50
C ILE A 536 -22.32 14.84 -5.02
N VAL A 537 -21.02 14.82 -4.74
CA VAL A 537 -20.06 15.80 -5.23
C VAL A 537 -19.30 15.20 -6.38
N PHE A 538 -19.45 15.77 -7.58
CA PHE A 538 -18.63 15.38 -8.72
C PHE A 538 -17.27 16.05 -8.67
N LEU A 539 -16.22 15.26 -8.83
CA LEU A 539 -14.84 15.71 -8.95
C LEU A 539 -14.27 15.25 -10.29
N ASP A 540 -13.51 16.12 -10.95
CA ASP A 540 -12.77 15.75 -12.16
C ASP A 540 -11.76 14.64 -11.85
N ARG A 541 -11.19 14.66 -10.64
CA ARG A 541 -10.25 13.68 -10.15
C ARG A 541 -10.39 13.48 -8.64
N LEU A 542 -10.67 12.25 -8.22
CA LEU A 542 -10.63 11.89 -6.79
C LEU A 542 -9.19 11.92 -6.26
N PRO A 543 -8.95 12.46 -5.05
CA PRO A 543 -7.65 12.37 -4.40
C PRO A 543 -7.35 10.92 -4.05
N LEU A 544 -6.28 10.37 -4.63
CA LEU A 544 -5.85 9.00 -4.43
C LEU A 544 -4.47 8.94 -3.79
N THR A 545 -4.24 7.91 -2.99
CA THR A 545 -2.88 7.55 -2.54
C THR A 545 -2.05 7.05 -3.71
N ALA A 546 -0.74 6.88 -3.49
CA ALA A 546 0.19 6.32 -4.47
C ALA A 546 -0.23 4.95 -5.03
N VAL A 547 -0.99 4.19 -4.24
CA VAL A 547 -1.50 2.86 -4.60
C VAL A 547 -2.99 2.87 -4.98
N GLY A 548 -3.52 4.02 -5.39
CA GLY A 548 -4.86 4.15 -5.95
C GLY A 548 -6.02 4.11 -4.94
N LYS A 549 -5.76 4.24 -3.63
CA LYS A 549 -6.83 4.32 -2.62
C LYS A 549 -7.35 5.74 -2.45
N PRO A 550 -8.67 5.98 -2.33
CA PRO A 550 -9.21 7.29 -1.99
C PRO A 550 -8.64 7.82 -0.66
N GLN A 551 -8.20 9.07 -0.68
CA GLN A 551 -7.73 9.78 0.52
C GLN A 551 -8.93 10.39 1.25
N LYS A 552 -9.70 9.56 1.96
CA LYS A 552 -10.96 9.97 2.62
C LYS A 552 -10.80 11.15 3.56
N HIS A 553 -9.66 11.30 4.23
CA HIS A 553 -9.42 12.43 5.12
C HIS A 553 -9.47 13.78 4.40
N LEU A 554 -9.00 13.87 3.14
CA LEU A 554 -9.13 15.09 2.35
C LEU A 554 -10.59 15.37 1.96
N LEU A 555 -11.35 14.31 1.67
CA LEU A 555 -12.77 14.43 1.37
C LEU A 555 -13.59 14.82 2.61
N GLN A 556 -13.21 14.32 3.80
CA GLN A 556 -13.82 14.72 5.08
C GLN A 556 -13.55 16.20 5.37
N ILE A 557 -12.32 16.68 5.10
CA ILE A 557 -11.98 18.12 5.22
C ILE A 557 -12.85 18.96 4.28
N ASP A 558 -12.94 18.59 2.99
CA ASP A 558 -13.76 19.31 2.01
C ASP A 558 -15.25 19.30 2.40
N ALA A 559 -15.79 18.14 2.83
CA ALA A 559 -17.17 18.04 3.30
C ALA A 559 -17.45 18.95 4.49
N ALA A 560 -16.53 18.99 5.46
CA ALA A 560 -16.64 19.87 6.62
C ALA A 560 -16.50 21.36 6.26
N GLU A 561 -15.54 21.71 5.39
CA GLU A 561 -15.41 23.09 4.91
C GLU A 561 -16.67 23.60 4.23
N ARG A 562 -17.30 22.79 3.38
CA ARG A 562 -18.58 23.15 2.72
C ARG A 562 -19.67 23.44 3.73
N VAL A 563 -19.82 22.59 4.75
CA VAL A 563 -20.83 22.77 5.80
C VAL A 563 -20.51 24.04 6.63
N PHE A 564 -19.30 24.15 7.16
CA PHE A 564 -18.98 25.23 8.09
C PHE A 564 -18.82 26.58 7.43
N ARG A 565 -18.48 26.65 6.15
CA ARG A 565 -18.57 27.92 5.37
C ARG A 565 -20.01 28.44 5.31
N GLN A 566 -21.00 27.56 5.17
CA GLN A 566 -22.41 27.95 5.20
C GLN A 566 -22.86 28.36 6.61
N VAL A 567 -22.47 27.57 7.63
CA VAL A 567 -22.80 27.84 9.04
C VAL A 567 -22.25 29.18 9.52
N LEU A 568 -21.05 29.56 9.06
CA LEU A 568 -20.38 30.80 9.47
C LEU A 568 -20.76 32.04 8.63
N GLN A 569 -21.55 31.87 7.56
CA GLN A 569 -22.01 32.99 6.73
C GLN A 569 -22.71 34.14 7.53
N PRO A 570 -23.47 33.88 8.62
CA PRO A 570 -24.11 34.95 9.39
C PRO A 570 -23.13 35.84 10.17
N LEU A 571 -21.85 35.48 10.27
CA LEU A 571 -20.85 36.33 10.90
C LEU A 571 -20.66 37.62 10.12
N THR A 572 -20.82 38.75 10.81
CA THR A 572 -20.70 40.09 10.21
C THR A 572 -19.26 40.59 10.09
N SER A 573 -18.36 40.06 10.92
CA SER A 573 -16.92 40.32 10.86
C SER A 573 -16.24 39.49 9.77
N ALA A 574 -15.11 39.94 9.24
CA ALA A 574 -14.30 39.16 8.33
C ALA A 574 -13.74 37.92 9.04
N TRP A 575 -13.92 36.77 8.48
CA TRP A 575 -13.47 35.50 9.06
C TRP A 575 -12.75 34.61 8.04
N ALA A 576 -11.92 33.70 8.54
CA ALA A 576 -11.30 32.62 7.79
C ALA A 576 -11.52 31.31 8.53
N LEU A 577 -11.68 30.21 7.77
CA LEU A 577 -11.85 28.87 8.29
C LEU A 577 -10.70 27.99 7.79
N LYS A 578 -10.06 27.28 8.71
CA LYS A 578 -9.15 26.18 8.43
C LYS A 578 -9.72 24.90 9.04
N VAL A 579 -9.78 23.84 8.28
CA VAL A 579 -10.21 22.52 8.73
C VAL A 579 -9.06 21.56 8.60
N GLU A 580 -8.79 20.80 9.65
CA GLU A 580 -7.71 19.80 9.71
C GLU A 580 -8.21 18.52 10.39
N THR A 581 -7.55 17.41 10.14
CA THR A 581 -7.76 16.19 10.93
C THR A 581 -6.73 16.14 12.06
N SER A 582 -7.18 15.99 13.30
CA SER A 582 -6.32 15.90 14.48
C SER A 582 -6.90 14.96 15.52
N GLY A 583 -6.07 14.07 16.07
CA GLY A 583 -6.48 13.13 17.13
C GLY A 583 -7.69 12.25 16.75
N GLY A 584 -7.75 11.81 15.49
CA GLY A 584 -8.80 10.92 14.98
C GLY A 584 -10.12 11.58 14.61
N GLY A 585 -10.21 12.93 14.62
CA GLY A 585 -11.42 13.68 14.24
C GLY A 585 -11.09 15.01 13.58
N LEU A 586 -12.13 15.77 13.24
CA LEU A 586 -12.00 17.11 12.65
C LEU A 586 -11.64 18.14 13.74
N LEU A 587 -10.79 19.08 13.38
CA LEU A 587 -10.46 20.29 14.14
C LEU A 587 -10.66 21.51 13.24
N LEU A 588 -11.52 22.42 13.66
CA LEU A 588 -11.75 23.68 12.99
C LEU A 588 -10.96 24.79 13.69
N THR A 589 -10.34 25.66 12.89
CA THR A 589 -9.80 26.93 13.39
C THR A 589 -10.53 28.06 12.68
N VAL A 590 -11.28 28.84 13.44
CA VAL A 590 -12.02 30.00 12.93
C VAL A 590 -11.29 31.27 13.37
N SER A 591 -10.66 31.97 12.43
CA SER A 591 -9.98 33.25 12.68
C SER A 591 -10.94 34.38 12.34
N VAL A 592 -11.24 35.28 13.30
CA VAL A 592 -12.15 36.39 13.12
C VAL A 592 -11.40 37.73 13.33
N LYS A 593 -11.50 38.62 12.36
CA LYS A 593 -10.90 39.98 12.46
C LYS A 593 -11.84 40.94 13.12
N GLY A 594 -11.45 41.43 14.31
CA GLY A 594 -12.26 42.36 15.11
C GLY A 594 -13.42 41.70 15.87
N GLY A 595 -14.17 42.46 16.62
CA GLY A 595 -15.37 42.01 17.37
C GLY A 595 -15.11 41.45 18.76
N GLY A 596 -13.86 41.20 19.16
CA GLY A 596 -13.49 40.80 20.52
C GLY A 596 -14.31 39.62 21.09
N PRO A 597 -14.69 39.63 22.37
CA PRO A 597 -15.46 38.56 23.01
C PRO A 597 -16.84 38.31 22.40
N GLN A 598 -17.41 39.28 21.67
CA GLN A 598 -18.70 39.12 21.01
C GLN A 598 -18.59 38.20 19.77
N ALA A 599 -17.54 38.35 18.96
CA ALA A 599 -17.28 37.49 17.81
C ALA A 599 -17.06 36.05 18.26
N HIS A 600 -16.32 35.84 19.34
CA HIS A 600 -16.13 34.51 19.93
C HIS A 600 -17.48 33.85 20.30
N ARG A 601 -18.34 34.57 21.04
CA ARG A 601 -19.67 34.05 21.41
C ARG A 601 -20.56 33.75 20.19
N GLN A 602 -20.47 34.54 19.13
CA GLN A 602 -21.21 34.27 17.88
C GLN A 602 -20.75 32.97 17.22
N VAL A 603 -19.44 32.76 17.13
CA VAL A 603 -18.88 31.49 16.59
C VAL A 603 -19.31 30.30 17.45
N ASP A 604 -19.18 30.43 18.79
CA ASP A 604 -19.63 29.37 19.72
C ASP A 604 -21.10 29.03 19.54
N SER A 605 -21.97 30.03 19.41
CA SER A 605 -23.40 29.84 19.20
C SER A 605 -23.70 29.08 17.88
N LEU A 606 -22.92 29.33 16.82
CA LEU A 606 -23.10 28.68 15.53
C LEU A 606 -22.55 27.26 15.50
N LEU A 607 -21.45 27.01 16.22
CA LEU A 607 -20.76 25.70 16.18
C LEU A 607 -21.19 24.74 17.29
N SER A 608 -21.78 25.22 18.38
CA SER A 608 -22.14 24.40 19.55
C SER A 608 -23.11 23.26 19.28
N ALA A 609 -23.87 23.32 18.19
CA ALA A 609 -24.77 22.24 17.78
C ALA A 609 -24.04 21.07 17.08
N PHE A 610 -22.79 21.26 16.69
CA PHE A 610 -22.04 20.25 15.96
C PHE A 610 -21.06 19.49 16.87
N ALA A 611 -20.96 18.19 16.70
CA ALA A 611 -20.04 17.33 17.44
C ALA A 611 -18.60 17.42 16.87
N VAL A 612 -18.04 18.63 16.78
CA VAL A 612 -16.70 18.89 16.25
C VAL A 612 -15.85 19.70 17.24
N ARG A 613 -14.55 19.48 17.21
CA ARG A 613 -13.60 20.29 17.98
C ARG A 613 -13.29 21.57 17.20
N TYR A 614 -13.28 22.70 17.89
CA TYR A 614 -12.92 23.97 17.25
C TYR A 614 -12.09 24.87 18.15
N LYS A 615 -11.36 25.80 17.53
CA LYS A 615 -10.65 26.92 18.15
C LYS A 615 -11.10 28.21 17.48
N VAL A 616 -11.20 29.27 18.26
CA VAL A 616 -11.55 30.58 17.76
C VAL A 616 -10.40 31.55 18.07
N ASP A 617 -9.79 32.06 17.01
CA ASP A 617 -8.73 33.04 17.08
C ASP A 617 -9.33 34.43 16.73
N VAL A 618 -9.39 35.33 17.68
CA VAL A 618 -9.89 36.70 17.48
C VAL A 618 -8.73 37.66 17.48
N SER A 619 -8.50 38.37 16.37
CA SER A 619 -7.41 39.35 16.20
C SER A 619 -7.91 40.77 15.99
#